data_c166638531eb2b73b8332fec2d44e3a2
#
_entry.id   c166638531eb2b73b8332fec2d44e3a2
#
_cell.length_a   1.000
_cell.length_b   1.000
_cell.length_c   1.000
_cell.angle_alpha   90.00
_cell.angle_beta   90.00
_cell.angle_gamma   90.00
#
_symmetry.space_group_name_H-M   'P 1'
#
loop_
_entity.id
_entity.type
_entity.pdbx_description
1 polymer ?
#
loop_
_entity_poly.entity_id
_entity_poly.type
_entity_poly.pdbx_seq_one_letter_code
_entity_poly.pdbx_strand_id
1 'polypeptide(L)'
;MKKVFLALIVLVSLHTTQIRAQAEPDSLSTIQLEEVVVSATRAGKDTPLTYTNIGEAELKKNNSAQNIPVVLQTLPSLVAITEGGTGVGNTSLRIRGTDATRINVTLNGMPLNNPESQEVYWVNLPDLSSSLQSIQVQRGVGTSTNGSAAFGASMSLKTVGATSNPYGEASTSVGSYGTFSSSVAAGTGMLKNGLALDARYSKVLSDGYIRNGKVDHTNLFASLSHYSAKQIV
;
A
#
# COMPACT_ATOMS: atom_id res chain seq x y z
N MET A 1 -7.58 16.60 32.87
CA MET A 1 -7.00 15.90 31.70
C MET A 1 -5.78 15.05 32.05
N LYS A 2 -4.77 15.53 32.78
CA LYS A 2 -3.59 14.73 33.16
C LYS A 2 -3.92 13.46 34.00
N LYS A 3 -4.93 13.49 34.88
CA LYS A 3 -5.34 12.35 35.71
C LYS A 3 -6.06 11.24 34.94
N VAL A 4 -6.76 11.57 33.85
CA VAL A 4 -7.45 10.60 32.97
C VAL A 4 -6.42 9.88 32.09
N PHE A 5 -5.38 10.60 31.65
CA PHE A 5 -4.31 10.02 30.84
C PHE A 5 -3.45 9.00 31.65
N LEU A 6 -3.22 9.31 32.92
CA LEU A 6 -2.50 8.41 33.83
C LEU A 6 -3.31 7.16 34.15
N ALA A 7 -4.63 7.28 34.30
CA ALA A 7 -5.53 6.14 34.52
C ALA A 7 -5.60 5.20 33.30
N LEU A 8 -5.55 5.74 32.07
CA LEU A 8 -5.54 4.95 30.85
C LEU A 8 -4.24 4.15 30.71
N ILE A 9 -3.10 4.72 31.06
CA ILE A 9 -1.78 4.04 31.04
C ILE A 9 -1.75 2.91 32.08
N VAL A 10 -2.31 3.10 33.26
CA VAL A 10 -2.38 2.08 34.31
C VAL A 10 -3.35 0.95 33.93
N LEU A 11 -4.44 1.24 33.20
CA LEU A 11 -5.39 0.21 32.76
C LEU A 11 -4.79 -0.70 31.67
N VAL A 12 -3.93 -0.16 30.81
CA VAL A 12 -3.22 -0.93 29.77
C VAL A 12 -2.12 -1.82 30.36
N SER A 13 -1.52 -1.42 31.49
CA SER A 13 -0.46 -2.21 32.14
C SER A 13 -0.95 -3.39 32.98
N LEU A 14 -2.25 -3.48 33.31
CA LEU A 14 -2.81 -4.55 34.14
C LEU A 14 -3.30 -5.77 33.34
N HIS A 15 -3.29 -5.74 32.01
CA HIS A 15 -3.72 -6.86 31.18
C HIS A 15 -2.58 -7.50 30.38
N THR A 16 -1.40 -7.66 31.01
CA THR A 16 -0.39 -8.58 30.47
C THR A 16 -0.77 -10.02 30.77
N THR A 17 -1.86 -10.50 30.17
CA THR A 17 -2.06 -11.94 29.99
C THR A 17 -0.98 -12.43 29.04
N GLN A 18 -0.08 -13.25 29.51
CA GLN A 18 0.90 -13.94 28.66
C GLN A 18 0.15 -14.85 27.69
N ILE A 19 -0.07 -14.35 26.45
CA ILE A 19 -0.46 -15.21 25.35
C ILE A 19 0.80 -16.00 24.98
N ARG A 20 0.98 -17.17 25.56
CA ARG A 20 1.89 -18.18 25.03
C ARG A 20 1.24 -18.73 23.76
N ALA A 21 1.65 -18.22 22.62
CA ALA A 21 1.42 -18.89 21.36
C ALA A 21 2.23 -20.20 21.40
N GLN A 22 1.58 -21.33 21.62
CA GLN A 22 2.13 -22.64 21.30
C GLN A 22 2.15 -22.71 19.77
N ALA A 23 3.31 -22.49 19.19
CA ALA A 23 3.57 -22.81 17.79
C ALA A 23 3.70 -24.35 17.72
N GLU A 24 2.62 -25.03 17.38
CA GLU A 24 2.75 -26.34 16.76
C GLU A 24 3.21 -26.12 15.30
N PRO A 25 4.26 -26.82 14.85
CA PRO A 25 4.68 -26.76 13.47
C PRO A 25 3.74 -27.65 12.64
N ASP A 26 2.58 -27.13 12.29
CA ASP A 26 1.75 -27.79 11.30
C ASP A 26 2.25 -27.36 9.91
N SER A 27 2.94 -28.28 9.24
CA SER A 27 3.57 -28.11 7.93
C SER A 27 2.52 -28.15 6.80
N LEU A 28 1.50 -27.32 6.90
CA LEU A 28 0.68 -26.98 5.76
C LEU A 28 1.31 -25.75 5.09
N SER A 29 2.05 -26.00 4.04
CA SER A 29 2.47 -24.93 3.12
C SER A 29 1.21 -24.20 2.65
N THR A 30 0.93 -23.06 3.27
CA THR A 30 -0.17 -22.19 2.87
C THR A 30 0.16 -21.67 1.47
N ILE A 31 -0.37 -22.31 0.45
CA ILE A 31 -0.34 -21.78 -0.90
C ILE A 31 -1.21 -20.52 -0.84
N GLN A 32 -0.58 -19.36 -0.83
CA GLN A 32 -1.29 -18.11 -1.06
C GLN A 32 -1.82 -18.17 -2.49
N LEU A 33 -3.13 -18.43 -2.63
CA LEU A 33 -3.81 -18.31 -3.92
C LEU A 33 -3.77 -16.83 -4.28
N GLU A 34 -2.90 -16.46 -5.20
CA GLU A 34 -2.92 -15.13 -5.79
C GLU A 34 -4.27 -14.93 -6.48
N GLU A 35 -4.86 -13.77 -6.27
CA GLU A 35 -6.10 -13.41 -6.96
C GLU A 35 -5.87 -13.47 -8.47
N VAL A 36 -6.59 -14.33 -9.16
CA VAL A 36 -6.37 -14.68 -10.58
C VAL A 36 -6.35 -13.42 -11.47
N VAL A 37 -7.20 -12.45 -11.18
CA VAL A 37 -7.29 -11.20 -11.96
C VAL A 37 -5.98 -10.39 -11.88
N VAL A 38 -5.40 -10.28 -10.69
CA VAL A 38 -4.13 -9.56 -10.49
C VAL A 38 -2.97 -10.29 -11.14
N SER A 39 -2.96 -11.60 -11.09
CA SER A 39 -1.93 -12.43 -11.74
C SER A 39 -2.02 -12.35 -13.27
N ALA A 40 -3.22 -12.35 -13.84
CA ALA A 40 -3.42 -12.32 -15.28
C ALA A 40 -2.99 -11.00 -15.95
N THR A 41 -3.03 -9.87 -15.22
CA THR A 41 -2.64 -8.55 -15.74
C THR A 41 -1.17 -8.22 -15.53
N ARG A 42 -0.45 -9.01 -14.72
CA ARG A 42 0.97 -8.80 -14.43
C ARG A 42 1.88 -9.52 -15.43
N ALA A 43 2.98 -8.86 -15.75
CA ALA A 43 4.04 -9.50 -16.54
C ALA A 43 4.72 -10.59 -15.71
N GLY A 44 4.83 -11.78 -16.28
CA GLY A 44 5.60 -12.89 -15.72
C GLY A 44 6.99 -13.00 -16.35
N LYS A 45 7.77 -13.99 -15.91
CA LYS A 45 9.15 -14.23 -16.39
C LYS A 45 9.25 -14.45 -17.91
N ASP A 46 8.20 -15.04 -18.49
CA ASP A 46 8.15 -15.37 -19.92
C ASP A 46 7.55 -14.27 -20.77
N THR A 47 7.17 -13.13 -20.15
CA THR A 47 6.57 -12.01 -20.85
C THR A 47 7.69 -11.11 -21.41
N PRO A 48 7.74 -10.82 -22.71
CA PRO A 48 8.79 -10.00 -23.33
C PRO A 48 8.58 -8.51 -23.07
N LEU A 49 8.38 -8.12 -21.83
CA LEU A 49 8.13 -6.75 -21.37
C LEU A 49 9.15 -6.33 -20.32
N THR A 50 9.54 -5.06 -20.36
CA THR A 50 10.38 -4.48 -19.31
C THR A 50 9.53 -4.14 -18.09
N TYR A 51 9.70 -4.87 -17.01
CA TYR A 51 8.96 -4.61 -15.77
C TYR A 51 9.88 -4.63 -14.54
N THR A 52 9.40 -4.07 -13.46
CA THR A 52 10.02 -4.15 -12.13
C THR A 52 8.93 -4.50 -11.12
N ASN A 53 9.22 -5.48 -10.27
CA ASN A 53 8.39 -5.83 -9.13
C ASN A 53 9.03 -5.27 -7.86
N ILE A 54 8.22 -4.65 -7.03
CA ILE A 54 8.58 -4.15 -5.71
C ILE A 54 7.72 -4.90 -4.71
N GLY A 55 8.36 -5.67 -3.85
CA GLY A 55 7.68 -6.45 -2.84
C GLY A 55 7.45 -5.68 -1.53
N GLU A 56 6.68 -6.25 -0.62
CA GLU A 56 6.32 -5.66 0.66
C GLU A 56 7.54 -5.22 1.49
N ALA A 57 8.58 -6.05 1.56
CA ALA A 57 9.80 -5.74 2.31
C ALA A 57 10.51 -4.48 1.78
N GLU A 58 10.56 -4.31 0.47
CA GLU A 58 11.15 -3.14 -0.17
C GLU A 58 10.26 -1.90 0.00
N LEU A 59 8.94 -2.06 -0.13
CA LEU A 59 7.97 -1.00 0.15
C LEU A 59 8.10 -0.52 1.59
N LYS A 60 8.13 -1.41 2.57
CA LYS A 60 8.30 -1.06 3.99
C LYS A 60 9.63 -0.35 4.26
N LYS A 61 10.72 -0.79 3.63
CA LYS A 61 12.04 -0.16 3.78
C LYS A 61 12.08 1.25 3.24
N ASN A 62 11.42 1.51 2.11
CA ASN A 62 11.43 2.80 1.42
C ASN A 62 10.28 3.72 1.84
N ASN A 63 9.36 3.22 2.65
CA ASN A 63 8.18 3.97 3.07
C ASN A 63 8.46 4.85 4.27
N SER A 64 8.46 6.15 4.05
CA SER A 64 8.46 7.20 5.09
C SER A 64 7.14 8.00 5.07
N ALA A 65 6.02 7.33 4.86
CA ALA A 65 4.67 7.89 4.71
C ALA A 65 4.51 8.83 3.50
N GLN A 66 5.40 8.70 2.52
CA GLN A 66 5.34 9.45 1.28
C GLN A 66 4.39 8.79 0.29
N ASN A 67 3.93 9.58 -0.69
CA ASN A 67 3.06 9.07 -1.73
C ASN A 67 3.80 8.11 -2.69
N ILE A 68 3.06 7.22 -3.35
CA ILE A 68 3.58 6.20 -4.26
C ILE A 68 4.59 6.74 -5.29
N PRO A 69 4.38 7.89 -5.97
CA PRO A 69 5.37 8.43 -6.89
C PRO A 69 6.76 8.58 -6.29
N VAL A 70 6.83 9.05 -5.03
CA VAL A 70 8.09 9.29 -4.34
C VAL A 70 8.73 7.99 -3.87
N VAL A 71 7.95 7.05 -3.37
CA VAL A 71 8.43 5.70 -3.00
C VAL A 71 9.08 5.00 -4.20
N LEU A 72 8.56 5.27 -5.42
CA LEU A 72 9.06 4.67 -6.66
C LEU A 72 10.17 5.47 -7.36
N GLN A 73 10.59 6.62 -6.85
CA GLN A 73 11.55 7.52 -7.52
C GLN A 73 12.93 6.89 -7.80
N THR A 74 13.28 5.83 -7.08
CA THR A 74 14.53 5.08 -7.29
C THR A 74 14.48 4.15 -8.50
N LEU A 75 13.30 3.93 -9.09
CA LEU A 75 13.15 3.08 -10.26
C LEU A 75 13.73 3.74 -11.51
N PRO A 76 14.38 2.97 -12.39
CA PRO A 76 14.89 3.51 -13.64
C PRO A 76 13.75 4.05 -14.52
N SER A 77 14.00 5.19 -15.16
CA SER A 77 13.08 5.88 -16.07
C SER A 77 11.81 6.46 -15.43
N LEU A 78 11.76 6.54 -14.11
CA LEU A 78 10.67 7.17 -13.38
C LEU A 78 11.14 8.50 -12.77
N VAL A 79 10.32 9.53 -12.92
CA VAL A 79 10.53 10.84 -12.31
C VAL A 79 9.32 11.17 -11.46
N ALA A 80 9.54 11.33 -10.15
CA ALA A 80 8.52 11.81 -9.23
C ALA A 80 8.54 13.34 -9.18
N ILE A 81 7.37 13.94 -9.12
CA ILE A 81 7.16 15.38 -8.97
C ILE A 81 6.39 15.60 -7.68
N THR A 82 6.87 16.50 -6.83
CA THR A 82 6.24 16.84 -5.55
C THR A 82 5.99 18.34 -5.48
N GLU A 83 4.75 18.76 -5.38
CA GLU A 83 4.42 20.19 -5.31
C GLU A 83 4.79 20.79 -3.94
N GLY A 84 4.53 20.05 -2.86
CA GLY A 84 4.88 20.46 -1.48
C GLY A 84 6.34 20.27 -1.11
N GLY A 85 7.12 19.55 -1.92
CA GLY A 85 8.56 19.30 -1.72
C GLY A 85 8.92 18.25 -0.66
N THR A 86 7.96 17.76 0.12
CA THR A 86 8.19 16.75 1.19
C THR A 86 7.82 15.32 0.77
N GLY A 87 7.24 15.15 -0.41
CA GLY A 87 6.77 13.84 -0.90
C GLY A 87 5.41 13.40 -0.37
N VAL A 88 4.76 14.24 0.44
CA VAL A 88 3.37 14.13 0.86
C VAL A 88 2.53 15.24 0.21
N GLY A 89 1.21 15.04 0.12
CA GLY A 89 0.32 16.00 -0.56
C GLY A 89 0.27 15.75 -2.06
N ASN A 90 0.25 16.82 -2.86
CA ASN A 90 0.16 16.73 -4.31
C ASN A 90 1.46 16.18 -4.90
N THR A 91 1.36 15.05 -5.56
CA THR A 91 2.47 14.37 -6.23
C THR A 91 2.01 13.80 -7.56
N SER A 92 2.91 13.75 -8.52
CA SER A 92 2.69 13.10 -9.81
C SER A 92 3.94 12.33 -10.23
N LEU A 93 3.83 11.55 -11.29
CA LEU A 93 4.96 10.79 -11.82
C LEU A 93 4.97 10.82 -13.36
N ARG A 94 6.17 10.64 -13.90
CA ARG A 94 6.41 10.40 -15.32
C ARG A 94 7.23 9.14 -15.47
N ILE A 95 6.91 8.34 -16.49
CA ILE A 95 7.67 7.12 -16.83
C ILE A 95 8.10 7.22 -18.29
N ARG A 96 9.41 7.08 -18.57
CA ARG A 96 9.99 7.24 -19.91
C ARG A 96 9.59 8.57 -20.58
N GLY A 97 9.45 9.65 -19.80
CA GLY A 97 9.06 10.96 -20.28
C GLY A 97 7.56 11.14 -20.57
N THR A 98 6.76 10.07 -20.50
CA THR A 98 5.29 10.19 -20.66
C THR A 98 4.67 10.72 -19.37
N ASP A 99 3.62 11.53 -19.53
CA ASP A 99 2.87 12.10 -18.42
C ASP A 99 1.90 11.09 -17.77
N ALA A 100 1.31 11.48 -16.64
CA ALA A 100 0.44 10.64 -15.85
C ALA A 100 -0.81 10.15 -16.59
N THR A 101 -1.29 10.91 -17.59
CA THR A 101 -2.49 10.56 -18.37
C THR A 101 -2.28 9.36 -19.29
N ARG A 102 -1.03 8.98 -19.52
CA ARG A 102 -0.62 7.85 -20.37
C ARG A 102 -0.11 6.66 -19.58
N ILE A 103 -0.35 6.67 -18.27
CA ILE A 103 0.05 5.61 -17.33
C ILE A 103 -1.21 5.04 -16.73
N ASN A 104 -1.48 3.78 -17.07
CA ASN A 104 -2.59 3.04 -16.46
C ASN A 104 -2.18 2.57 -15.06
N VAL A 105 -3.01 2.83 -14.07
CA VAL A 105 -2.80 2.38 -12.69
C VAL A 105 -4.00 1.56 -12.25
N THR A 106 -3.73 0.37 -11.75
CA THR A 106 -4.77 -0.51 -11.20
C THR A 106 -4.49 -0.85 -9.75
N LEU A 107 -5.52 -0.95 -8.94
CA LEU A 107 -5.49 -1.47 -7.57
C LEU A 107 -6.31 -2.77 -7.52
N ASN A 108 -5.68 -3.88 -7.23
CA ASN A 108 -6.29 -5.22 -7.27
C ASN A 108 -7.05 -5.49 -8.58
N GLY A 109 -6.49 -5.03 -9.72
CA GLY A 109 -7.10 -5.18 -11.04
C GLY A 109 -8.16 -4.12 -11.41
N MET A 110 -8.57 -3.28 -10.48
CA MET A 110 -9.53 -2.18 -10.75
C MET A 110 -8.79 -0.89 -11.13
N PRO A 111 -9.19 -0.20 -12.21
CA PRO A 111 -8.58 1.06 -12.62
C PRO A 111 -8.73 2.14 -11.55
N LEU A 112 -7.63 2.85 -11.26
CA LEU A 112 -7.60 4.01 -10.37
C LEU A 112 -7.60 5.34 -11.12
N ASN A 113 -7.31 5.31 -12.43
CA ASN A 113 -7.30 6.53 -13.24
C ASN A 113 -8.68 7.20 -13.23
N ASN A 114 -8.69 8.49 -12.97
CA ASN A 114 -9.90 9.28 -13.05
C ASN A 114 -10.43 9.25 -14.51
N PRO A 115 -11.71 8.98 -14.76
CA PRO A 115 -12.25 8.83 -16.12
C PRO A 115 -12.23 10.14 -16.92
N GLU A 116 -12.22 11.29 -16.27
CA GLU A 116 -12.19 12.61 -16.91
C GLU A 116 -10.77 13.06 -17.24
N SER A 117 -9.87 13.09 -16.23
CA SER A 117 -8.49 13.56 -16.37
C SER A 117 -7.51 12.50 -16.83
N GLN A 118 -7.89 11.21 -16.83
CA GLN A 118 -7.05 10.06 -17.18
C GLN A 118 -5.82 9.87 -16.28
N GLU A 119 -5.75 10.52 -15.13
CA GLU A 119 -4.64 10.42 -14.19
C GLU A 119 -5.07 9.98 -12.79
N VAL A 120 -4.11 9.63 -11.94
CA VAL A 120 -4.36 9.29 -10.54
C VAL A 120 -3.98 10.46 -9.65
N TYR A 121 -4.91 10.91 -8.82
CA TYR A 121 -4.68 11.94 -7.80
C TYR A 121 -4.13 11.28 -6.52
N TRP A 122 -2.81 11.16 -6.44
CA TRP A 122 -2.13 10.50 -5.32
C TRP A 122 -2.39 11.16 -3.97
N VAL A 123 -2.74 12.44 -3.96
CA VAL A 123 -3.14 13.18 -2.75
C VAL A 123 -4.37 12.58 -2.07
N ASN A 124 -5.25 11.91 -2.83
CA ASN A 124 -6.44 11.24 -2.31
C ASN A 124 -6.14 9.85 -1.73
N LEU A 125 -4.90 9.37 -1.88
CA LEU A 125 -4.45 8.04 -1.47
C LEU A 125 -3.21 8.15 -0.55
N PRO A 126 -3.32 8.93 0.55
CA PRO A 126 -2.18 9.12 1.46
C PRO A 126 -1.79 7.80 2.11
N ASP A 127 -0.48 7.60 2.30
CA ASP A 127 0.09 6.40 2.95
C ASP A 127 -0.41 5.06 2.36
N LEU A 128 -0.84 5.06 1.09
CA LEU A 128 -1.31 3.83 0.43
C LEU A 128 -0.21 2.76 0.40
N SER A 129 1.06 3.16 0.24
CA SER A 129 2.22 2.26 0.21
C SER A 129 2.29 1.32 1.41
N SER A 130 1.86 1.77 2.59
CA SER A 130 1.80 0.97 3.82
C SER A 130 0.74 -0.15 3.79
N SER A 131 -0.21 -0.06 2.87
CA SER A 131 -1.30 -1.04 2.71
C SER A 131 -1.10 -1.93 1.48
N LEU A 132 0.06 -1.83 0.81
CA LEU A 132 0.37 -2.62 -0.38
C LEU A 132 1.27 -3.80 -0.06
N GLN A 133 0.94 -4.94 -0.63
CA GLN A 133 1.78 -6.14 -0.66
C GLN A 133 2.87 -6.02 -1.74
N SER A 134 2.51 -5.46 -2.90
CA SER A 134 3.45 -5.33 -4.01
C SER A 134 3.00 -4.32 -5.05
N ILE A 135 3.97 -3.78 -5.78
CA ILE A 135 3.76 -2.94 -6.95
C ILE A 135 4.52 -3.56 -8.11
N GLN A 136 3.87 -3.69 -9.27
CA GLN A 136 4.56 -3.98 -10.52
C GLN A 136 4.46 -2.77 -11.45
N VAL A 137 5.58 -2.31 -11.96
CA VAL A 137 5.67 -1.24 -12.96
C VAL A 137 6.15 -1.85 -14.28
N GLN A 138 5.28 -1.85 -15.27
CA GLN A 138 5.58 -2.25 -16.66
C GLN A 138 5.84 -0.98 -17.47
N ARG A 139 6.97 -0.91 -18.15
CA ARG A 139 7.42 0.28 -18.89
C ARG A 139 7.20 0.12 -20.39
N GLY A 140 6.44 1.04 -20.97
CA GLY A 140 6.02 1.01 -22.38
C GLY A 140 4.62 0.43 -22.53
N VAL A 141 4.26 0.12 -23.75
CA VAL A 141 2.96 -0.49 -24.07
C VAL A 141 2.85 -1.83 -23.35
N GLY A 142 1.94 -1.93 -22.41
CA GLY A 142 1.67 -3.16 -21.65
C GLY A 142 0.93 -4.20 -22.47
N THR A 143 0.52 -5.29 -21.80
CA THR A 143 -0.39 -6.27 -22.39
C THR A 143 -1.76 -5.62 -22.67
N SER A 144 -2.50 -6.13 -23.64
CA SER A 144 -3.85 -5.63 -24.01
C SER A 144 -4.86 -5.71 -22.84
N THR A 145 -4.54 -6.45 -21.79
CA THR A 145 -5.34 -6.58 -20.58
C THR A 145 -5.32 -5.33 -19.70
N ASN A 146 -4.37 -4.41 -19.91
CA ASN A 146 -4.21 -3.20 -19.08
C ASN A 146 -5.14 -2.04 -19.47
N GLY A 147 -6.00 -2.21 -20.45
CA GLY A 147 -7.00 -1.22 -20.84
C GLY A 147 -6.44 0.02 -21.57
N SER A 148 -7.27 1.06 -21.66
CA SER A 148 -6.90 2.36 -22.20
C SER A 148 -5.87 3.06 -21.30
N ALA A 149 -5.13 4.04 -21.82
CA ALA A 149 -4.07 4.76 -21.12
C ALA A 149 -2.77 3.98 -20.83
N ALA A 150 -2.66 2.68 -21.13
CA ALA A 150 -1.45 1.88 -20.94
C ALA A 150 -0.39 2.13 -22.06
N PHE A 151 -0.32 3.34 -22.59
CA PHE A 151 0.59 3.68 -23.69
C PHE A 151 2.02 3.92 -23.21
N GLY A 152 2.18 4.65 -22.11
CA GLY A 152 3.48 4.99 -21.54
C GLY A 152 3.99 3.94 -20.57
N ALA A 153 3.11 3.49 -19.70
CA ALA A 153 3.39 2.47 -18.69
C ALA A 153 2.09 1.91 -18.10
N SER A 154 2.24 0.78 -17.38
CA SER A 154 1.18 0.24 -16.53
C SER A 154 1.71 -0.03 -15.13
N MET A 155 0.95 0.35 -14.11
CA MET A 155 1.26 0.09 -12.71
C MET A 155 0.16 -0.78 -12.11
N SER A 156 0.53 -1.94 -11.59
CA SER A 156 -0.39 -2.83 -10.87
C SER A 156 -0.04 -2.83 -9.40
N LEU A 157 -0.95 -2.28 -8.59
CA LEU A 157 -0.87 -2.24 -7.13
C LEU A 157 -1.66 -3.41 -6.56
N LYS A 158 -1.09 -4.13 -5.62
CA LYS A 158 -1.77 -5.21 -4.88
C LYS A 158 -1.76 -4.86 -3.40
N THR A 159 -2.93 -4.81 -2.78
CA THR A 159 -3.05 -4.59 -1.33
C THR A 159 -2.59 -5.81 -0.55
N VAL A 160 -2.27 -5.60 0.72
CA VAL A 160 -2.04 -6.71 1.65
C VAL A 160 -3.29 -7.56 1.69
N GLY A 161 -3.13 -8.86 1.42
CA GLY A 161 -4.18 -9.85 1.54
C GLY A 161 -4.31 -10.38 2.97
N ALA A 162 -5.24 -11.34 3.15
CA ALA A 162 -5.39 -12.00 4.44
C ALA A 162 -4.10 -12.69 4.87
N THR A 163 -3.66 -12.43 6.08
CA THR A 163 -2.54 -13.12 6.72
C THR A 163 -3.02 -14.41 7.38
N SER A 164 -2.15 -15.41 7.49
CA SER A 164 -2.49 -16.67 8.16
C SER A 164 -2.65 -16.48 9.67
N ASN A 165 -1.82 -15.62 10.28
CA ASN A 165 -1.78 -15.37 11.71
C ASN A 165 -2.31 -13.97 12.05
N PRO A 166 -2.92 -13.81 13.24
CA PRO A 166 -3.28 -12.48 13.72
C PRO A 166 -2.02 -11.64 13.96
N TYR A 167 -2.11 -10.35 13.70
CA TYR A 167 -1.02 -9.42 13.90
C TYR A 167 -1.50 -8.05 14.39
N GLY A 168 -0.60 -7.32 15.02
CA GLY A 168 -0.75 -5.90 15.33
C GLY A 168 0.56 -5.19 15.04
N GLU A 169 0.50 -4.06 14.37
CA GLU A 169 1.65 -3.24 13.99
C GLU A 169 1.36 -1.78 14.34
N ALA A 170 2.35 -1.11 14.92
CA ALA A 170 2.30 0.32 15.13
C ALA A 170 3.61 0.91 14.62
N SER A 171 3.52 2.00 13.86
CA SER A 171 4.69 2.70 13.35
C SER A 171 4.57 4.19 13.56
N THR A 172 5.71 4.84 13.77
CA THR A 172 5.80 6.30 13.87
C THR A 172 7.07 6.75 13.17
N SER A 173 6.97 7.79 12.37
CA SER A 173 8.12 8.41 11.74
C SER A 173 8.09 9.93 11.88
N VAL A 174 9.27 10.51 11.92
CA VAL A 174 9.48 11.97 11.95
C VAL A 174 10.44 12.34 10.83
N GLY A 175 10.21 13.50 10.24
CA GLY A 175 11.01 13.97 9.11
C GLY A 175 11.19 15.48 9.14
N SER A 176 11.90 15.99 8.14
CA SER A 176 12.10 17.43 7.96
C SER A 176 10.76 18.16 7.74
N TYR A 177 10.76 19.45 7.94
CA TYR A 177 9.61 20.35 7.75
C TYR A 177 8.38 19.96 8.58
N GLY A 178 8.60 19.57 9.85
CA GLY A 178 7.54 19.16 10.75
C GLY A 178 6.78 17.92 10.28
N THR A 179 7.35 17.12 9.39
CA THR A 179 6.71 15.89 8.92
C THR A 179 6.64 14.87 10.05
N PHE A 180 5.42 14.45 10.35
CA PHE A 180 5.11 13.43 11.34
C PHE A 180 4.11 12.44 10.75
N SER A 181 4.39 11.17 10.89
CA SER A 181 3.46 10.11 10.52
C SER A 181 3.31 9.12 11.66
N SER A 182 2.09 8.66 11.87
CA SER A 182 1.81 7.55 12.78
C SER A 182 0.77 6.63 12.16
N SER A 183 0.94 5.33 12.31
CA SER A 183 -0.04 4.36 11.87
C SER A 183 -0.18 3.21 12.86
N VAL A 184 -1.40 2.64 12.88
CA VAL A 184 -1.72 1.43 13.61
C VAL A 184 -2.45 0.50 12.65
N ALA A 185 -2.02 -0.74 12.58
CA ALA A 185 -2.64 -1.78 11.80
C ALA A 185 -2.90 -3.02 12.66
N ALA A 186 -3.98 -3.73 12.37
CA ALA A 186 -4.30 -4.99 13.01
C ALA A 186 -5.02 -5.91 12.02
N GLY A 187 -4.73 -7.19 12.10
CA GLY A 187 -5.41 -8.24 11.34
C GLY A 187 -5.78 -9.41 12.23
N THR A 188 -6.94 -10.00 11.95
CA THR A 188 -7.42 -11.17 12.69
C THR A 188 -6.68 -12.45 12.32
N GLY A 189 -5.93 -12.42 11.22
CA GLY A 189 -5.50 -13.64 10.57
C GLY A 189 -6.67 -14.44 9.98
N MET A 190 -6.39 -15.61 9.43
CA MET A 190 -7.40 -16.52 8.90
C MET A 190 -8.17 -17.18 10.05
N LEU A 191 -9.45 -16.86 10.16
CA LEU A 191 -10.35 -17.47 11.12
C LEU A 191 -10.81 -18.86 10.64
N LYS A 192 -11.27 -19.73 11.55
CA LYS A 192 -11.74 -21.09 11.25
C LYS A 192 -12.90 -21.15 10.24
N ASN A 193 -13.67 -20.08 10.11
CA ASN A 193 -14.76 -19.93 9.16
C ASN A 193 -14.31 -19.41 7.77
N GLY A 194 -13.00 -19.29 7.54
CA GLY A 194 -12.44 -18.77 6.29
C GLY A 194 -12.49 -17.25 6.13
N LEU A 195 -12.88 -16.51 7.16
CA LEU A 195 -12.87 -15.05 7.15
C LEU A 195 -11.53 -14.50 7.65
N ALA A 196 -11.09 -13.39 7.09
CA ALA A 196 -10.00 -12.59 7.60
C ALA A 196 -10.34 -11.10 7.47
N LEU A 197 -10.06 -10.33 8.51
CA LEU A 197 -10.26 -8.89 8.56
C LEU A 197 -8.91 -8.23 8.81
N ASP A 198 -8.60 -7.23 8.01
CA ASP A 198 -7.43 -6.37 8.19
C ASP A 198 -7.88 -4.92 8.22
N ALA A 199 -7.32 -4.13 9.12
CA ALA A 199 -7.61 -2.71 9.23
C ALA A 199 -6.33 -1.93 9.54
N ARG A 200 -6.21 -0.73 8.95
CA ARG A 200 -5.13 0.22 9.22
C ARG A 200 -5.70 1.62 9.33
N TYR A 201 -5.24 2.34 10.33
CA TYR A 201 -5.44 3.77 10.46
C TYR A 201 -4.10 4.47 10.42
N SER A 202 -3.99 5.55 9.66
CA SER A 202 -2.78 6.37 9.65
C SER A 202 -3.08 7.86 9.61
N LYS A 203 -2.15 8.64 10.19
CA LYS A 203 -2.16 10.09 10.22
C LYS A 203 -0.82 10.60 9.73
N VAL A 204 -0.84 11.52 8.76
CA VAL A 204 0.36 12.16 8.20
C VAL A 204 0.19 13.67 8.27
N LEU A 205 1.14 14.33 8.92
CA LEU A 205 1.22 15.78 9.05
C LEU A 205 2.53 16.27 8.42
N SER A 206 2.51 17.43 7.81
CA SER A 206 3.72 18.12 7.35
C SER A 206 3.45 19.61 7.19
N ASP A 207 4.42 20.45 7.56
CA ASP A 207 4.33 21.90 7.30
C ASP A 207 4.67 22.24 5.84
N GLY A 208 5.24 21.28 5.10
CA GLY A 208 5.67 21.46 3.71
C GLY A 208 7.03 22.16 3.62
N TYR A 209 7.72 21.92 2.51
CA TYR A 209 8.97 22.64 2.18
C TYR A 209 8.69 24.07 1.69
N ILE A 210 7.65 24.24 0.91
CA ILE A 210 7.24 25.54 0.37
C ILE A 210 6.20 26.20 1.27
N ARG A 211 6.14 27.53 1.20
CA ARG A 211 5.13 28.33 1.90
C ARG A 211 3.74 27.88 1.49
N ASN A 212 2.86 27.66 2.47
CA ASN A 212 1.50 27.14 2.30
C ASN A 212 1.41 25.69 1.79
N GLY A 213 2.50 24.93 1.86
CA GLY A 213 2.54 23.49 1.51
C GLY A 213 2.11 22.55 2.64
N LYS A 214 1.38 23.06 3.65
CA LYS A 214 0.94 22.27 4.81
C LYS A 214 0.01 21.13 4.40
N VAL A 215 0.24 19.96 4.97
CA VAL A 215 -0.53 18.73 4.75
C VAL A 215 -1.04 18.18 6.07
N ASP A 216 -2.29 17.77 6.08
CA ASP A 216 -2.96 17.05 7.17
C ASP A 216 -3.80 15.93 6.56
N HIS A 217 -3.25 14.73 6.52
CA HIS A 217 -3.90 13.56 5.95
C HIS A 217 -4.29 12.56 7.03
N THR A 218 -5.49 12.01 6.88
CA THR A 218 -5.96 10.86 7.64
C THR A 218 -6.36 9.78 6.66
N ASN A 219 -5.89 8.56 6.87
CA ASN A 219 -6.20 7.42 6.03
C ASN A 219 -6.79 6.29 6.88
N LEU A 220 -7.83 5.66 6.38
CA LEU A 220 -8.42 4.44 6.91
C LEU A 220 -8.48 3.40 5.79
N PHE A 221 -7.83 2.29 6.01
CA PHE A 221 -7.90 1.12 5.14
C PHE A 221 -8.56 -0.03 5.90
N ALA A 222 -9.49 -0.72 5.25
CA ALA A 222 -10.09 -1.93 5.79
C ALA A 222 -10.28 -2.95 4.66
N SER A 223 -9.98 -4.21 4.93
CA SER A 223 -10.13 -5.33 4.01
C SER A 223 -10.82 -6.48 4.71
N LEU A 224 -11.85 -7.02 4.08
CA LEU A 224 -12.53 -8.25 4.51
C LEU A 224 -12.37 -9.29 3.41
N SER A 225 -11.76 -10.40 3.75
CA SER A 225 -11.54 -11.53 2.83
C SER A 225 -12.29 -12.76 3.31
N HIS A 226 -12.86 -13.51 2.38
CA HIS A 226 -13.48 -14.81 2.67
C HIS A 226 -12.94 -15.87 1.73
N TYR A 227 -12.35 -16.89 2.31
CA TYR A 227 -11.81 -18.06 1.58
C TYR A 227 -12.71 -19.26 1.81
N SER A 228 -13.32 -19.76 0.75
CA SER A 228 -14.14 -20.96 0.79
C SER A 228 -13.34 -22.18 0.36
N ALA A 229 -13.38 -23.26 1.13
CA ALA A 229 -12.74 -24.53 0.79
C ALA A 229 -13.35 -25.24 -0.44
N LYS A 230 -14.40 -24.67 -1.05
CA LYS A 230 -15.18 -25.30 -2.15
C LYS A 230 -14.78 -24.83 -3.55
N GLN A 231 -13.67 -24.16 -3.74
CA GLN A 231 -13.17 -23.88 -5.10
C GLN A 231 -12.07 -24.88 -5.48
N ILE A 232 -12.50 -26.07 -5.80
CA ILE A 232 -11.76 -27.00 -6.65
C ILE A 232 -12.73 -27.44 -7.76
N VAL A 233 -12.67 -26.78 -8.88
CA VAL A 233 -13.00 -27.37 -10.19
C VAL A 233 -12.02 -26.78 -11.19
#